data_67b1ba8ad3d040baa71655462dbd3f9f
#
_entry.id   67b1ba8ad3d040baa71655462dbd3f9f
#
_cell.length_a   1.000
_cell.length_b   1.000
_cell.length_c   1.000
_cell.angle_alpha   90.00
_cell.angle_beta   90.00
_cell.angle_gamma   90.00
#
_symmetry.space_group_name_H-M   'P 1'
#
loop_
_entity.id
_entity.type
_entity.pdbx_description
1 polymer ?
#
loop_
_entity_poly.entity_id
_entity_poly.type
_entity_poly.pdbx_seq_one_letter_code
_entity_poly.pdbx_strand_id
1 'polypeptide(L)'
;MRNFFALLFFLFTISSCSIFGDKNNSTVDDVLKQGAIDPNLIQNAVSYVPVFPFFSGFNNPLDVLVGYDEMIYVVDEKGLNILDQKGTLALIIPIQGATDVTQDRRLHTYVTGKVQRQGGTEMLSCVFHLIGTGQGNYQFVDTLIHPFCDESRSSTQFRGNDDVAVEFTGLACLYDNTLYVSRTGPRNETNTFIRPDNAVLVFNEKGDNISYAAGLNPNESSLKSAVGISSIATLAAPPQRMQGISTSKNFTITLASQNTNLEYRALHISVYDDPDLGTLYNETPTLLSFDFSKGDRFYYKPFRFKKPEDCFIAPDALQYTFVVDSGTDSVYVFTNQGIEGVNPPANSKLKKQVIVSFGGVGSDGTSSGPFGLKDPSGICYNRKMIYVADKGNNRICRYKLSTDLQ
;
A
#
# COMPACT_ATOMS: atom_id res chain seq x y z
N MET A 1 -6.31 61.09 -52.47
CA MET A 1 -5.25 60.33 -51.74
C MET A 1 -5.54 60.10 -50.26
N ARG A 2 -6.41 60.84 -49.61
CA ARG A 2 -6.65 60.70 -48.12
C ARG A 2 -7.60 59.54 -47.76
N ASN A 3 -8.43 59.04 -48.66
CA ASN A 3 -9.36 57.96 -48.43
C ASN A 3 -8.79 56.56 -48.75
N PHE A 4 -7.67 56.52 -49.46
CA PHE A 4 -7.03 55.23 -49.77
C PHE A 4 -6.19 54.67 -48.61
N PHE A 5 -5.69 55.55 -47.73
CA PHE A 5 -4.92 55.15 -46.54
C PHE A 5 -5.82 54.64 -45.42
N ALA A 6 -7.06 55.11 -45.33
CA ALA A 6 -7.99 54.62 -44.31
C ALA A 6 -8.51 53.20 -44.61
N LEU A 7 -8.61 52.84 -45.88
CA LEU A 7 -9.06 51.50 -46.31
C LEU A 7 -7.94 50.46 -46.13
N LEU A 8 -6.68 50.86 -46.27
CA LEU A 8 -5.53 49.96 -46.05
C LEU A 8 -5.31 49.66 -44.53
N PHE A 9 -5.64 50.61 -43.64
CA PHE A 9 -5.52 50.42 -42.21
C PHE A 9 -6.61 49.54 -41.63
N PHE A 10 -7.78 49.51 -42.26
CA PHE A 10 -8.91 48.66 -41.83
C PHE A 10 -8.75 47.20 -42.30
N LEU A 11 -8.00 46.95 -43.38
CA LEU A 11 -7.69 45.61 -43.88
C LEU A 11 -6.57 44.89 -43.06
N PHE A 12 -5.76 45.64 -42.32
CA PHE A 12 -4.71 45.07 -41.46
C PHE A 12 -5.23 44.69 -40.05
N THR A 13 -6.40 45.14 -39.63
CA THR A 13 -6.95 44.80 -38.32
C THR A 13 -7.80 43.52 -38.32
N ILE A 14 -8.07 42.90 -39.46
CA ILE A 14 -8.87 41.68 -39.56
C ILE A 14 -7.99 40.43 -39.65
N SER A 15 -6.67 40.54 -39.88
CA SER A 15 -5.75 39.40 -39.95
C SER A 15 -5.01 39.08 -38.65
N SER A 16 -5.36 39.75 -37.53
CA SER A 16 -4.66 39.60 -36.25
C SER A 16 -5.29 38.57 -35.30
N CYS A 17 -6.29 37.81 -35.73
CA CYS A 17 -6.99 36.86 -34.84
C CYS A 17 -6.69 35.37 -35.07
N SER A 18 -5.65 35.05 -35.88
CA SER A 18 -5.30 33.63 -36.10
C SER A 18 -3.88 33.23 -35.64
N ILE A 19 -3.19 34.12 -34.88
CA ILE A 19 -1.80 33.85 -34.41
C ILE A 19 -1.79 33.45 -32.91
N PHE A 20 -2.90 33.54 -32.21
CA PHE A 20 -2.99 32.89 -30.89
C PHE A 20 -3.54 31.49 -31.10
N GLY A 21 -2.58 30.55 -31.17
CA GLY A 21 -2.89 29.14 -31.23
C GLY A 21 -3.91 28.78 -30.17
N ASP A 22 -4.78 27.88 -30.55
CA ASP A 22 -5.79 27.26 -29.67
C ASP A 22 -5.16 26.87 -28.35
N LYS A 23 -5.45 27.61 -27.29
CA LYS A 23 -4.95 27.36 -25.93
C LYS A 23 -5.66 26.16 -25.27
N ASN A 24 -6.33 25.33 -26.05
CA ASN A 24 -7.16 24.24 -25.54
C ASN A 24 -6.54 22.84 -25.66
N ASN A 25 -5.26 22.74 -25.98
CA ASN A 25 -4.57 21.45 -25.91
C ASN A 25 -3.50 21.51 -24.82
N SER A 26 -3.92 21.54 -23.56
CA SER A 26 -3.02 21.18 -22.49
C SER A 26 -2.84 19.65 -22.50
N THR A 27 -1.62 19.18 -22.34
CA THR A 27 -1.28 17.76 -22.20
C THR A 27 -2.13 17.07 -21.11
N VAL A 28 -2.63 17.85 -20.14
CA VAL A 28 -3.54 17.42 -19.08
C VAL A 28 -4.94 17.11 -19.60
N ASP A 29 -5.50 17.96 -20.48
CA ASP A 29 -6.82 17.71 -21.09
C ASP A 29 -6.78 16.51 -22.01
N ASP A 30 -5.66 16.27 -22.69
CA ASP A 30 -5.50 15.08 -23.54
C ASP A 30 -5.34 13.80 -22.72
N VAL A 31 -4.66 13.84 -21.58
CA VAL A 31 -4.56 12.73 -20.63
C VAL A 31 -5.93 12.43 -20.01
N LEU A 32 -6.70 13.45 -19.65
CA LEU A 32 -8.04 13.30 -19.10
C LEU A 32 -9.03 12.78 -20.17
N LYS A 33 -8.90 13.21 -21.43
CA LYS A 33 -9.71 12.71 -22.56
C LYS A 33 -9.35 11.26 -22.91
N GLN A 34 -8.10 10.86 -22.78
CA GLN A 34 -7.69 9.45 -22.92
C GLN A 34 -8.31 8.54 -21.86
N GLY A 35 -8.59 9.06 -20.66
CA GLY A 35 -9.33 8.36 -19.63
C GLY A 35 -10.84 8.20 -19.91
N ALA A 36 -11.39 8.91 -20.89
CA ALA A 36 -12.80 8.85 -21.26
C ALA A 36 -13.11 7.86 -22.40
N ILE A 37 -12.22 6.91 -22.67
CA ILE A 37 -12.44 5.89 -23.69
C ILE A 37 -13.54 4.91 -23.22
N ASP A 38 -14.54 4.68 -24.07
CA ASP A 38 -15.56 3.68 -23.82
C ASP A 38 -14.93 2.28 -23.67
N PRO A 39 -14.99 1.66 -22.48
CA PRO A 39 -14.35 0.38 -22.21
C PRO A 39 -14.92 -0.78 -23.04
N ASN A 40 -16.06 -0.57 -23.72
CA ASN A 40 -16.64 -1.56 -24.62
C ASN A 40 -15.96 -1.59 -26.00
N LEU A 41 -15.15 -0.59 -26.35
CA LEU A 41 -14.58 -0.48 -27.68
C LEU A 41 -13.30 -1.27 -27.86
N ILE A 42 -12.42 -1.36 -26.84
CA ILE A 42 -11.11 -2.01 -26.99
C ILE A 42 -10.68 -2.65 -25.65
N GLN A 43 -10.16 -3.88 -25.69
CA GLN A 43 -9.63 -4.58 -24.52
C GLN A 43 -8.51 -3.77 -23.80
N ASN A 44 -7.73 -3.00 -24.53
CA ASN A 44 -6.63 -2.16 -24.02
C ASN A 44 -7.11 -0.81 -23.46
N ALA A 45 -8.41 -0.52 -23.49
CA ALA A 45 -8.97 0.72 -22.95
C ALA A 45 -9.19 0.69 -21.43
N VAL A 46 -9.21 -0.50 -20.83
CA VAL A 46 -9.34 -0.67 -19.38
C VAL A 46 -7.95 -0.60 -18.76
N SER A 47 -7.66 0.47 -18.03
CA SER A 47 -6.37 0.69 -17.37
C SER A 47 -6.53 1.61 -16.17
N TYR A 48 -5.55 1.62 -15.28
CA TYR A 48 -5.43 2.68 -14.29
C TYR A 48 -4.87 3.93 -14.95
N VAL A 49 -5.55 5.04 -14.74
CA VAL A 49 -5.18 6.36 -15.28
C VAL A 49 -4.89 7.33 -14.15
N PRO A 50 -3.90 8.22 -14.31
CA PRO A 50 -3.52 9.18 -13.28
C PRO A 50 -4.65 10.17 -13.00
N VAL A 51 -4.81 10.51 -11.72
CA VAL A 51 -5.75 11.53 -11.23
C VAL A 51 -4.96 12.66 -10.59
N PHE A 52 -4.99 13.83 -11.20
CA PHE A 52 -4.26 14.99 -10.73
C PHE A 52 -5.04 15.81 -9.69
N PRO A 53 -4.33 16.61 -8.85
CA PRO A 53 -2.87 16.68 -8.77
C PRO A 53 -2.27 15.47 -8.04
N PHE A 54 -1.03 15.09 -8.38
CA PHE A 54 -0.22 14.26 -7.49
C PHE A 54 0.23 15.09 -6.30
N PHE A 55 0.36 14.47 -5.13
CA PHE A 55 0.80 15.18 -3.94
C PHE A 55 2.33 15.16 -3.85
N SER A 56 2.93 16.29 -3.52
CA SER A 56 4.37 16.50 -3.44
C SER A 56 4.76 17.19 -2.12
N GLY A 57 6.05 17.37 -1.88
CA GLY A 57 6.56 18.00 -0.66
C GLY A 57 7.06 17.00 0.39
N PHE A 58 7.06 15.72 0.06
CA PHE A 58 7.59 14.64 0.87
C PHE A 58 9.10 14.43 0.64
N ASN A 59 9.73 13.77 1.59
CA ASN A 59 11.12 13.33 1.50
C ASN A 59 11.17 11.80 1.59
N ASN A 60 11.36 11.13 0.44
CA ASN A 60 11.31 9.68 0.34
C ASN A 60 10.05 9.08 0.99
N PRO A 61 8.84 9.33 0.48
CA PRO A 61 7.63 8.77 1.06
C PRO A 61 7.70 7.24 1.03
N LEU A 62 7.46 6.61 2.17
CA LEU A 62 7.61 5.17 2.37
C LEU A 62 6.26 4.46 2.31
N ASP A 63 5.24 5.07 2.93
CA ASP A 63 3.90 4.50 2.96
C ASP A 63 2.82 5.59 2.85
N VAL A 64 1.62 5.18 2.43
CA VAL A 64 0.44 6.04 2.31
C VAL A 64 -0.82 5.29 2.71
N LEU A 65 -1.61 5.90 3.58
CA LEU A 65 -2.92 5.40 4.01
C LEU A 65 -3.98 6.49 3.83
N VAL A 66 -5.16 6.16 3.34
CA VAL A 66 -6.34 6.98 3.52
C VAL A 66 -7.13 6.41 4.70
N GLY A 67 -7.14 7.12 5.79
CA GLY A 67 -7.79 6.70 7.03
C GLY A 67 -9.32 6.65 6.91
N TYR A 68 -9.95 6.03 7.89
CA TYR A 68 -11.42 5.99 7.98
C TYR A 68 -12.04 7.37 8.28
N ASP A 69 -11.24 8.31 8.76
CA ASP A 69 -11.56 9.73 8.92
C ASP A 69 -11.38 10.54 7.63
N GLU A 70 -11.03 9.86 6.54
CA GLU A 70 -10.78 10.44 5.23
C GLU A 70 -9.56 11.37 5.15
N MET A 71 -8.73 11.42 6.19
CA MET A 71 -7.42 12.07 6.13
C MET A 71 -6.43 11.16 5.40
N ILE A 72 -5.45 11.77 4.76
CA ILE A 72 -4.38 11.05 4.06
C ILE A 72 -3.14 11.11 4.93
N TYR A 73 -2.67 9.95 5.32
CA TYR A 73 -1.48 9.74 6.13
C TYR A 73 -0.34 9.32 5.22
N VAL A 74 0.77 10.02 5.26
CA VAL A 74 1.98 9.70 4.47
C VAL A 74 3.15 9.62 5.42
N VAL A 75 3.79 8.46 5.44
CA VAL A 75 5.04 8.25 6.17
C VAL A 75 6.20 8.61 5.25
N ASP A 76 7.09 9.49 5.72
CA ASP A 76 8.33 9.85 5.06
C ASP A 76 9.49 9.98 6.07
N GLU A 77 10.68 10.36 5.63
CA GLU A 77 11.85 10.51 6.51
C GLU A 77 11.65 11.53 7.66
N LYS A 78 10.66 12.42 7.57
CA LYS A 78 10.34 13.39 8.63
C LYS A 78 9.42 12.80 9.70
N GLY A 79 8.74 11.69 9.38
CA GLY A 79 7.74 11.04 10.22
C GLY A 79 6.39 10.93 9.53
N LEU A 80 5.31 11.18 10.26
CA LEU A 80 3.93 11.09 9.78
C LEU A 80 3.42 12.44 9.31
N ASN A 81 3.15 12.55 8.01
CA ASN A 81 2.50 13.71 7.39
C ASN A 81 1.00 13.43 7.27
N ILE A 82 0.16 14.33 7.74
CA ILE A 82 -1.30 14.23 7.69
C ILE A 82 -1.84 15.31 6.76
N LEU A 83 -2.57 14.90 5.72
CA LEU A 83 -3.10 15.77 4.70
C LEU A 83 -4.63 15.68 4.65
N ASP A 84 -5.27 16.75 4.16
CA ASP A 84 -6.67 16.69 3.76
C ASP A 84 -6.86 15.93 2.44
N GLN A 85 -8.11 15.71 2.04
CA GLN A 85 -8.46 15.00 0.79
C GLN A 85 -7.96 15.71 -0.49
N LYS A 86 -7.63 17.01 -0.39
CA LYS A 86 -7.06 17.78 -1.52
C LYS A 86 -5.55 17.67 -1.59
N GLY A 87 -4.92 17.03 -0.60
CA GLY A 87 -3.48 16.91 -0.48
C GLY A 87 -2.82 18.11 0.21
N THR A 88 -3.61 18.96 0.91
CA THR A 88 -3.06 20.07 1.69
C THR A 88 -2.54 19.52 3.02
N LEU A 89 -1.28 19.80 3.32
CA LEU A 89 -0.66 19.39 4.57
C LEU A 89 -1.34 20.07 5.77
N ALA A 90 -1.88 19.27 6.67
CA ALA A 90 -2.51 19.73 7.91
C ALA A 90 -1.54 19.70 9.10
N LEU A 91 -0.74 18.62 9.21
CA LEU A 91 0.15 18.40 10.34
C LEU A 91 1.32 17.49 9.95
N ILE A 92 2.48 17.69 10.58
CA ILE A 92 3.59 16.75 10.60
C ILE A 92 3.84 16.32 12.04
N ILE A 93 3.84 15.01 12.30
CA ILE A 93 4.24 14.44 13.58
C ILE A 93 5.63 13.82 13.38
N PRO A 94 6.69 14.40 13.97
CA PRO A 94 8.04 13.85 13.82
C PRO A 94 8.13 12.48 14.50
N ILE A 95 8.44 11.45 13.72
CA ILE A 95 8.64 10.08 14.19
C ILE A 95 9.91 9.55 13.53
N GLN A 96 10.93 9.30 14.32
CA GLN A 96 12.20 8.78 13.80
C GLN A 96 12.01 7.33 13.33
N GLY A 97 12.48 7.03 12.11
CA GLY A 97 12.45 5.68 11.55
C GLY A 97 11.04 5.16 11.25
N ALA A 98 10.08 6.05 11.02
CA ALA A 98 8.75 5.68 10.57
C ALA A 98 8.81 5.01 9.19
N THR A 99 8.10 3.89 9.01
CA THR A 99 8.09 3.13 7.74
C THR A 99 6.70 2.74 7.27
N ASP A 100 5.72 2.61 8.18
CA ASP A 100 4.39 2.11 7.87
C ASP A 100 3.34 2.75 8.77
N VAL A 101 2.09 2.87 8.29
CA VAL A 101 0.97 3.45 9.04
C VAL A 101 -0.32 2.70 8.79
N THR A 102 -1.07 2.43 9.88
CA THR A 102 -2.42 1.87 9.79
C THR A 102 -3.38 2.59 10.74
N GLN A 103 -4.69 2.42 10.52
CA GLN A 103 -5.73 2.97 11.39
C GLN A 103 -6.73 1.87 11.74
N ASP A 104 -7.14 1.78 13.02
CA ASP A 104 -8.19 0.89 13.46
C ASP A 104 -9.59 1.51 13.28
N ARG A 105 -10.64 0.72 13.50
CA ARG A 105 -12.03 1.17 13.33
C ARG A 105 -12.50 2.16 14.39
N ARG A 106 -11.70 2.42 15.43
CA ARG A 106 -11.89 3.50 16.43
C ARG A 106 -11.22 4.80 16.02
N LEU A 107 -10.60 4.84 14.83
CA LEU A 107 -9.79 5.95 14.30
C LEU A 107 -8.48 6.15 15.07
N HIS A 108 -8.01 5.11 15.75
CA HIS A 108 -6.68 5.12 16.34
C HIS A 108 -5.65 4.83 15.26
N THR A 109 -4.60 5.64 15.23
CA THR A 109 -3.53 5.53 14.22
C THR A 109 -2.31 4.86 14.84
N TYR A 110 -1.77 3.87 14.16
CA TYR A 110 -0.56 3.16 14.55
C TYR A 110 0.52 3.42 13.51
N VAL A 111 1.72 3.77 13.97
CA VAL A 111 2.85 4.12 13.12
C VAL A 111 4.09 3.37 13.61
N THR A 112 4.77 2.67 12.73
CA THR A 112 6.09 2.11 13.05
C THR A 112 7.10 3.22 13.26
N GLY A 113 8.13 2.95 14.04
CA GLY A 113 9.20 3.92 14.26
C GLY A 113 10.31 3.36 15.14
N LYS A 114 11.17 4.23 15.61
CA LYS A 114 12.23 3.89 16.53
C LYS A 114 12.23 4.80 17.77
N VAL A 115 12.51 4.20 18.92
CA VAL A 115 12.61 4.93 20.19
C VAL A 115 13.89 4.54 20.90
N GLN A 116 14.51 5.48 21.60
CA GLN A 116 15.67 5.19 22.42
C GLN A 116 15.30 4.31 23.60
N ARG A 117 16.07 3.22 23.82
CA ARG A 117 15.88 2.34 24.97
C ARG A 117 16.05 3.11 26.28
N GLN A 118 15.12 2.90 27.21
CA GLN A 118 15.24 3.48 28.55
C GLN A 118 16.52 2.99 29.25
N GLY A 119 17.34 3.92 29.69
CA GLY A 119 18.61 3.64 30.34
C GLY A 119 19.74 3.17 29.41
N GLY A 120 19.57 3.33 28.09
CA GLY A 120 20.57 3.00 27.07
C GLY A 120 20.62 4.06 25.97
N THR A 121 21.44 3.81 24.95
CA THR A 121 21.61 4.67 23.77
C THR A 121 21.06 4.03 22.51
N GLU A 122 20.67 2.78 22.59
CA GLU A 122 20.22 1.98 21.46
C GLU A 122 18.84 2.44 20.98
N MET A 123 18.65 2.49 19.65
CA MET A 123 17.37 2.76 19.03
C MET A 123 16.66 1.44 18.73
N LEU A 124 15.50 1.24 19.31
CA LEU A 124 14.69 0.03 19.18
C LEU A 124 13.46 0.28 18.31
N SER A 125 13.11 -0.68 17.51
CA SER A 125 11.87 -0.64 16.73
C SER A 125 10.66 -0.62 17.66
N CYS A 126 9.69 0.21 17.31
CA CYS A 126 8.46 0.36 18.07
C CYS A 126 7.26 0.64 17.15
N VAL A 127 6.07 0.50 17.72
CA VAL A 127 4.82 1.00 17.13
C VAL A 127 4.27 2.08 18.06
N PHE A 128 4.12 3.28 17.54
CA PHE A 128 3.44 4.37 18.24
C PHE A 128 1.94 4.27 18.04
N HIS A 129 1.19 4.35 19.13
CA HIS A 129 -0.27 4.42 19.13
C HIS A 129 -0.71 5.86 19.36
N LEU A 130 -1.41 6.45 18.39
CA LEU A 130 -1.87 7.83 18.39
C LEU A 130 -3.40 7.90 18.34
N ILE A 131 -3.95 8.89 19.03
CA ILE A 131 -5.38 9.20 18.97
C ILE A 131 -5.55 10.66 18.59
N GLY A 132 -6.41 10.93 17.61
CA GLY A 132 -6.83 12.28 17.25
C GLY A 132 -7.70 12.87 18.38
N THR A 133 -7.28 14.02 18.93
CA THR A 133 -8.00 14.70 20.02
C THR A 133 -8.91 15.83 19.52
N GLY A 134 -9.12 15.92 18.20
CA GLY A 134 -9.85 16.97 17.53
C GLY A 134 -8.98 18.19 17.19
N GLN A 135 -9.52 19.09 16.36
CA GLN A 135 -8.81 20.29 15.87
C GLN A 135 -7.44 20.02 15.23
N GLY A 136 -7.25 18.82 14.66
CA GLY A 136 -5.99 18.43 14.03
C GLY A 136 -4.86 18.06 15.00
N ASN A 137 -5.15 17.87 16.29
CA ASN A 137 -4.17 17.46 17.28
C ASN A 137 -4.18 15.94 17.46
N TYR A 138 -3.01 15.35 17.75
CA TYR A 138 -2.82 13.94 18.06
C TYR A 138 -2.09 13.78 19.39
N GLN A 139 -2.47 12.75 20.12
CA GLN A 139 -1.84 12.35 21.38
C GLN A 139 -1.24 10.96 21.24
N PHE A 140 0.02 10.79 21.66
CA PHE A 140 0.61 9.48 21.87
C PHE A 140 -0.01 8.86 23.12
N VAL A 141 -0.58 7.68 22.97
CA VAL A 141 -1.26 6.97 24.05
C VAL A 141 -0.40 5.86 24.60
N ASP A 142 0.23 5.11 23.72
CA ASP A 142 1.07 3.97 24.05
C ASP A 142 2.18 3.77 23.01
N THR A 143 3.16 2.94 23.36
CA THR A 143 4.26 2.59 22.48
C THR A 143 4.66 1.13 22.69
N LEU A 144 4.46 0.30 21.66
CA LEU A 144 4.86 -1.10 21.65
C LEU A 144 6.34 -1.19 21.27
N ILE A 145 7.24 -1.43 22.21
CA ILE A 145 8.69 -1.38 21.99
C ILE A 145 9.26 -2.79 21.95
N HIS A 146 9.94 -3.16 20.84
CA HIS A 146 10.72 -4.40 20.78
C HIS A 146 11.96 -4.30 21.67
N PRO A 147 12.30 -5.36 22.44
CA PRO A 147 11.63 -6.66 22.60
C PRO A 147 10.54 -6.69 23.69
N PHE A 148 10.31 -5.60 24.38
CA PHE A 148 9.53 -5.54 25.64
C PHE A 148 8.02 -5.75 25.42
N CYS A 149 7.53 -5.52 24.20
CA CYS A 149 6.15 -5.79 23.82
C CYS A 149 5.88 -7.25 23.41
N ASP A 150 6.89 -8.13 23.37
CA ASP A 150 6.74 -9.54 23.00
C ASP A 150 6.61 -10.38 24.28
N GLU A 151 5.40 -10.97 24.52
CA GLU A 151 5.14 -11.73 25.73
C GLU A 151 6.03 -12.99 25.88
N SER A 152 6.59 -13.51 24.76
CA SER A 152 7.53 -14.63 24.83
C SER A 152 8.87 -14.24 25.46
N ARG A 153 9.08 -12.96 25.74
CA ARG A 153 10.30 -12.39 26.31
C ARG A 153 10.02 -11.79 27.68
N SER A 154 10.87 -12.05 28.64
CA SER A 154 10.80 -11.31 29.89
C SER A 154 11.24 -9.85 29.66
N SER A 155 10.70 -8.91 30.42
CA SER A 155 10.99 -7.48 30.34
C SER A 155 12.47 -7.13 30.57
N THR A 156 13.29 -8.08 31.00
CA THR A 156 14.74 -7.92 31.25
C THR A 156 15.61 -8.52 30.14
N GLN A 157 15.03 -9.25 29.19
CA GLN A 157 15.79 -9.92 28.14
C GLN A 157 16.04 -9.01 26.95
N PHE A 158 17.15 -8.30 26.99
CA PHE A 158 17.67 -7.51 25.88
C PHE A 158 18.91 -8.19 25.31
N ARG A 159 18.91 -8.49 23.99
CA ARG A 159 19.95 -9.24 23.27
C ARG A 159 20.95 -8.32 22.56
N GLY A 160 21.09 -7.07 23.01
CA GLY A 160 22.05 -6.13 22.42
C GLY A 160 21.79 -5.85 20.94
N ASN A 161 22.82 -6.01 20.13
CA ASN A 161 22.74 -5.69 18.69
C ASN A 161 21.70 -6.51 17.92
N ASP A 162 21.36 -7.72 18.37
CA ASP A 162 20.33 -8.54 17.72
C ASP A 162 18.97 -7.86 17.83
N ASP A 163 18.60 -7.33 19.01
CA ASP A 163 17.34 -6.61 19.19
C ASP A 163 17.34 -5.24 18.49
N VAL A 164 18.49 -4.59 18.39
CA VAL A 164 18.64 -3.34 17.61
C VAL A 164 18.41 -3.58 16.11
N ALA A 165 18.79 -4.77 15.62
CA ALA A 165 18.64 -5.16 14.23
C ALA A 165 17.23 -5.62 13.86
N VAL A 166 16.33 -5.79 14.85
CA VAL A 166 14.93 -6.09 14.57
C VAL A 166 14.20 -4.86 14.04
N GLU A 167 13.43 -5.06 12.97
CA GLU A 167 12.59 -4.02 12.36
C GLU A 167 11.11 -4.44 12.41
N PHE A 168 10.23 -3.51 12.77
CA PHE A 168 8.80 -3.62 12.50
C PHE A 168 8.55 -3.06 11.11
N THR A 169 7.99 -3.89 10.22
CA THR A 169 7.98 -3.62 8.79
C THR A 169 6.59 -3.36 8.23
N GLY A 170 5.53 -3.75 8.95
CA GLY A 170 4.17 -3.54 8.47
C GLY A 170 3.14 -3.65 9.58
N LEU A 171 2.03 -2.95 9.42
CA LEU A 171 0.92 -2.84 10.35
C LEU A 171 -0.40 -3.10 9.65
N ALA A 172 -1.27 -3.90 10.24
CA ALA A 172 -2.64 -4.05 9.74
C ALA A 172 -3.63 -4.29 10.88
N CYS A 173 -4.79 -3.62 10.82
CA CYS A 173 -5.85 -3.80 11.81
C CYS A 173 -6.94 -4.73 11.29
N LEU A 174 -7.54 -5.50 12.19
CA LEU A 174 -8.72 -6.33 11.93
C LEU A 174 -10.03 -5.61 12.27
N TYR A 175 -11.14 -6.25 11.93
CA TYR A 175 -12.50 -5.76 12.19
C TYR A 175 -12.80 -5.48 13.67
N ASP A 176 -12.13 -6.17 14.58
CA ASP A 176 -12.26 -6.08 16.06
C ASP A 176 -11.18 -5.20 16.69
N ASN A 177 -10.43 -4.45 15.89
CA ASN A 177 -9.29 -3.62 16.29
C ASN A 177 -8.08 -4.42 16.81
N THR A 178 -8.01 -5.73 16.58
CA THR A 178 -6.78 -6.50 16.72
C THR A 178 -5.73 -5.94 15.75
N LEU A 179 -4.50 -5.74 16.23
CA LEU A 179 -3.38 -5.23 15.42
C LEU A 179 -2.42 -6.37 15.09
N TYR A 180 -2.13 -6.54 13.82
CA TYR A 180 -1.01 -7.33 13.32
C TYR A 180 0.20 -6.44 13.11
N VAL A 181 1.35 -6.90 13.60
CA VAL A 181 2.65 -6.24 13.42
C VAL A 181 3.61 -7.24 12.80
N SER A 182 4.01 -7.02 11.56
CA SER A 182 5.05 -7.81 10.94
C SER A 182 6.43 -7.31 11.40
N ARG A 183 7.34 -8.25 11.60
CA ARG A 183 8.72 -7.94 11.97
C ARG A 183 9.71 -8.84 11.26
N THR A 184 10.93 -8.35 11.12
CA THR A 184 12.08 -9.10 10.61
C THR A 184 13.29 -8.86 11.49
N GLY A 185 14.21 -9.84 11.54
CA GLY A 185 15.43 -9.72 12.33
C GLY A 185 16.30 -10.98 12.28
N PRO A 186 17.43 -10.97 13.00
CA PRO A 186 18.48 -11.97 12.83
C PRO A 186 18.25 -13.29 13.58
N ARG A 187 17.42 -13.33 14.62
CA ARG A 187 17.27 -14.52 15.50
C ARG A 187 15.99 -15.28 15.18
N ASN A 188 16.15 -16.40 14.47
CA ASN A 188 15.04 -17.17 13.91
C ASN A 188 15.04 -18.64 14.34
N GLU A 189 15.60 -18.95 15.53
CA GLU A 189 15.62 -20.28 16.09
C GLU A 189 14.21 -20.73 16.50
N THR A 190 13.77 -21.88 16.00
CA THR A 190 12.42 -22.42 16.25
C THR A 190 12.35 -23.40 17.44
N ASN A 191 13.51 -23.74 18.03
CA ASN A 191 13.63 -24.68 19.14
C ASN A 191 13.65 -23.99 20.53
N THR A 192 13.30 -22.73 20.61
CA THR A 192 13.24 -21.92 21.83
C THR A 192 11.83 -21.50 22.15
N PHE A 193 11.59 -21.09 23.41
CA PHE A 193 10.31 -20.50 23.83
C PHE A 193 10.14 -19.06 23.29
N ILE A 194 11.26 -18.43 22.87
CA ILE A 194 11.25 -17.08 22.30
C ILE A 194 10.81 -17.16 20.86
N ARG A 195 9.83 -16.34 20.49
CA ARG A 195 9.34 -16.26 19.12
C ARG A 195 10.43 -15.81 18.16
N PRO A 196 10.47 -16.32 16.93
CA PRO A 196 11.45 -15.89 15.92
C PRO A 196 11.27 -14.41 15.59
N ASP A 197 12.35 -13.76 15.17
CA ASP A 197 12.30 -12.35 14.78
C ASP A 197 11.51 -12.16 13.47
N ASN A 198 11.63 -13.08 12.51
CA ASN A 198 10.78 -13.10 11.31
C ASN A 198 9.40 -13.67 11.68
N ALA A 199 8.46 -12.81 12.00
CA ALA A 199 7.14 -13.21 12.48
C ALA A 199 6.09 -12.09 12.27
N VAL A 200 4.82 -12.47 12.36
CA VAL A 200 3.70 -11.56 12.55
C VAL A 200 3.23 -11.69 14.00
N LEU A 201 3.34 -10.63 14.76
CA LEU A 201 2.83 -10.53 16.13
C LEU A 201 1.38 -10.10 16.12
N VAL A 202 0.61 -10.56 17.10
CA VAL A 202 -0.81 -10.25 17.26
C VAL A 202 -1.03 -9.52 18.58
N PHE A 203 -1.56 -8.31 18.51
CA PHE A 203 -1.89 -7.48 19.66
C PHE A 203 -3.41 -7.29 19.76
N ASN A 204 -3.94 -7.34 20.96
CA ASN A 204 -5.35 -7.02 21.19
C ASN A 204 -5.58 -5.49 21.12
N GLU A 205 -6.85 -5.07 21.23
CA GLU A 205 -7.24 -3.66 21.19
C GLU A 205 -6.67 -2.80 22.34
N LYS A 206 -6.09 -3.43 23.37
CA LYS A 206 -5.46 -2.77 24.52
C LYS A 206 -3.94 -2.62 24.36
N GLY A 207 -3.37 -3.19 23.29
CA GLY A 207 -1.92 -3.21 23.06
C GLY A 207 -1.20 -4.39 23.72
N ASP A 208 -1.93 -5.37 24.33
CA ASP A 208 -1.30 -6.58 24.85
C ASP A 208 -0.97 -7.53 23.70
N ASN A 209 0.23 -8.08 23.69
CA ASN A 209 0.62 -9.11 22.74
C ASN A 209 0.01 -10.45 23.14
N ILE A 210 -0.93 -10.95 22.37
CA ILE A 210 -1.71 -12.16 22.71
C ILE A 210 -1.22 -13.43 21.99
N SER A 211 -0.58 -13.29 20.82
CA SER A 211 -0.06 -14.43 20.06
C SER A 211 0.90 -13.97 18.96
N TYR A 212 1.26 -14.92 18.09
CA TYR A 212 1.94 -14.68 16.83
C TYR A 212 1.49 -15.70 15.78
N ALA A 213 1.73 -15.43 14.50
CA ALA A 213 1.39 -16.36 13.41
C ALA A 213 2.37 -17.54 13.36
N ALA A 214 2.16 -18.54 14.23
CA ALA A 214 3.08 -19.67 14.43
C ALA A 214 3.24 -20.58 13.20
N GLY A 215 2.33 -20.50 12.23
CA GLY A 215 2.38 -21.34 11.02
C GLY A 215 3.40 -20.87 9.98
N LEU A 216 4.01 -19.69 10.14
CA LEU A 216 4.97 -19.15 9.18
C LEU A 216 6.39 -19.66 9.46
N ASN A 217 7.11 -20.05 8.40
CA ASN A 217 8.50 -20.49 8.52
C ASN A 217 9.45 -19.29 8.52
N PRO A 218 10.20 -19.03 9.61
CA PRO A 218 11.06 -17.86 9.71
C PRO A 218 12.40 -18.02 9.00
N ASN A 219 12.76 -19.21 8.49
CA ASN A 219 14.11 -19.52 8.00
C ASN A 219 14.16 -19.93 6.53
N GLU A 220 13.07 -20.46 5.96
CA GLU A 220 13.07 -21.09 4.65
C GLU A 220 12.14 -20.40 3.67
N SER A 221 12.50 -20.49 2.37
CA SER A 221 11.65 -20.06 1.28
C SER A 221 10.57 -21.09 0.98
N SER A 222 9.34 -20.83 1.42
CA SER A 222 8.17 -21.67 1.19
C SER A 222 6.92 -20.80 1.02
N LEU A 223 5.78 -21.40 0.71
CA LEU A 223 4.48 -20.69 0.73
C LEU A 223 4.07 -20.21 2.12
N LYS A 224 4.72 -20.68 3.16
CA LYS A 224 4.52 -20.24 4.55
C LYS A 224 5.71 -19.43 5.09
N SER A 225 6.54 -18.88 4.22
CA SER A 225 7.73 -18.15 4.64
C SER A 225 7.36 -16.83 5.35
N ALA A 226 8.17 -16.48 6.36
CA ALA A 226 8.19 -15.16 6.98
C ALA A 226 9.53 -14.43 6.78
N VAL A 227 10.36 -14.92 5.85
CA VAL A 227 11.73 -14.42 5.66
C VAL A 227 11.72 -13.04 5.03
N GLY A 228 12.07 -12.01 5.82
CA GLY A 228 12.16 -10.63 5.34
C GLY A 228 10.80 -10.04 4.96
N ILE A 229 9.81 -10.19 5.84
CA ILE A 229 8.50 -9.57 5.66
C ILE A 229 8.70 -8.05 5.50
N SER A 230 8.13 -7.47 4.45
CA SER A 230 8.17 -6.03 4.17
C SER A 230 6.87 -5.32 4.53
N SER A 231 5.72 -5.98 4.39
CA SER A 231 4.43 -5.39 4.71
C SER A 231 3.38 -6.46 5.02
N ILE A 232 2.25 -6.03 5.57
CA ILE A 232 1.09 -6.86 5.90
C ILE A 232 -0.21 -6.09 5.62
N ALA A 233 -1.19 -6.75 5.03
CA ALA A 233 -2.53 -6.20 4.79
C ALA A 233 -3.63 -7.14 5.25
N THR A 234 -4.72 -6.58 5.76
CA THR A 234 -5.94 -7.29 6.17
C THR A 234 -7.15 -6.75 5.41
N LEU A 235 -8.25 -7.51 5.44
CA LEU A 235 -9.54 -7.06 4.93
C LEU A 235 -10.37 -6.51 6.08
N ALA A 236 -10.32 -5.21 6.33
CA ALA A 236 -11.11 -4.54 7.34
C ALA A 236 -12.11 -3.56 6.70
N ALA A 237 -13.39 -3.71 7.03
CA ALA A 237 -14.41 -2.76 6.58
C ALA A 237 -14.35 -1.47 7.41
N PRO A 238 -14.63 -0.30 6.80
CA PRO A 238 -14.68 0.96 7.52
C PRO A 238 -15.76 0.96 8.62
N PRO A 239 -15.58 1.73 9.72
CA PRO A 239 -16.48 1.75 10.86
C PRO A 239 -17.90 2.19 10.51
N GLN A 240 -18.10 2.95 9.43
CA GLN A 240 -19.41 3.37 8.92
C GLN A 240 -20.22 2.21 8.33
N ARG A 241 -19.57 1.10 8.01
CA ARG A 241 -20.26 -0.09 7.51
C ARG A 241 -20.80 -0.90 8.67
N MET A 242 -22.13 -0.89 8.86
CA MET A 242 -22.81 -1.56 9.98
C MET A 242 -23.21 -3.01 9.67
N GLN A 243 -23.33 -3.37 8.38
CA GLN A 243 -23.78 -4.70 7.95
C GLN A 243 -22.79 -5.32 6.95
N GLY A 244 -22.71 -6.66 6.98
CA GLY A 244 -21.83 -7.42 6.08
C GLY A 244 -20.36 -7.11 6.30
N ILE A 245 -19.96 -6.86 7.55
CA ILE A 245 -18.57 -6.69 7.95
C ILE A 245 -17.87 -8.03 7.78
N SER A 246 -16.72 -8.04 7.12
CA SER A 246 -15.85 -9.22 7.14
C SER A 246 -15.30 -9.42 8.54
N THR A 247 -15.51 -10.60 9.10
CA THR A 247 -14.90 -11.05 10.36
C THR A 247 -13.67 -11.92 10.10
N SER A 248 -13.14 -11.89 8.88
CA SER A 248 -11.94 -12.63 8.51
C SER A 248 -10.73 -12.11 9.29
N LYS A 249 -9.93 -13.03 9.80
CA LYS A 249 -8.61 -12.76 10.38
C LYS A 249 -7.48 -12.93 9.37
N ASN A 250 -7.82 -13.27 8.11
CA ASN A 250 -6.85 -13.49 7.05
C ASN A 250 -6.01 -12.24 6.78
N PHE A 251 -4.80 -12.48 6.37
CA PHE A 251 -3.88 -11.40 5.99
C PHE A 251 -3.03 -11.78 4.78
N THR A 252 -2.52 -10.78 4.12
CA THR A 252 -1.54 -10.90 3.06
C THR A 252 -0.22 -10.29 3.54
N ILE A 253 0.90 -10.94 3.26
CA ILE A 253 2.24 -10.41 3.51
C ILE A 253 3.03 -10.33 2.23
N THR A 254 3.96 -9.39 2.18
CA THR A 254 5.01 -9.30 1.17
C THR A 254 6.37 -9.56 1.79
N LEU A 255 7.30 -10.09 0.99
CA LEU A 255 8.63 -10.51 1.43
C LEU A 255 9.68 -9.85 0.53
N ALA A 256 10.32 -8.77 1.01
CA ALA A 256 11.40 -8.07 0.30
C ALA A 256 12.80 -8.64 0.61
N SER A 257 12.85 -9.91 0.96
CA SER A 257 14.09 -10.62 1.31
C SER A 257 15.14 -10.54 0.20
N GLN A 258 16.41 -10.43 0.58
CA GLN A 258 17.55 -10.51 -0.34
C GLN A 258 17.84 -11.95 -0.84
N ASN A 259 17.15 -12.95 -0.30
CA ASN A 259 17.29 -14.33 -0.75
C ASN A 259 16.74 -14.50 -2.17
N THR A 260 17.62 -14.69 -3.14
CA THR A 260 17.24 -14.85 -4.55
C THR A 260 16.52 -16.16 -4.85
N ASN A 261 16.61 -17.15 -3.96
CA ASN A 261 15.91 -18.44 -4.09
C ASN A 261 14.48 -18.41 -3.56
N LEU A 262 14.04 -17.28 -2.99
CA LEU A 262 12.68 -17.14 -2.50
C LEU A 262 11.71 -17.04 -3.70
N GLU A 263 10.97 -18.14 -3.94
CA GLU A 263 10.08 -18.26 -5.09
C GLU A 263 8.81 -17.42 -4.96
N TYR A 264 8.25 -17.40 -3.76
CA TYR A 264 6.97 -16.75 -3.45
C TYR A 264 7.20 -15.60 -2.50
N ARG A 265 6.95 -14.39 -2.98
CA ARG A 265 7.22 -13.14 -2.24
C ARG A 265 5.97 -12.36 -1.85
N ALA A 266 4.80 -12.82 -2.23
CA ALA A 266 3.53 -12.31 -1.77
C ALA A 266 2.66 -13.50 -1.39
N LEU A 267 2.21 -13.55 -0.14
CA LEU A 267 1.52 -14.69 0.44
C LEU A 267 0.21 -14.24 1.07
N HIS A 268 -0.86 -14.99 0.81
CA HIS A 268 -2.13 -14.80 1.49
C HIS A 268 -2.34 -15.93 2.49
N ILE A 269 -2.51 -15.58 3.75
CA ILE A 269 -2.63 -16.51 4.88
C ILE A 269 -4.07 -16.54 5.36
N SER A 270 -4.67 -17.72 5.29
CA SER A 270 -5.97 -18.00 5.88
C SER A 270 -5.80 -18.32 7.36
N VAL A 271 -6.59 -17.66 8.18
CA VAL A 271 -6.57 -17.80 9.64
C VAL A 271 -7.93 -18.28 10.11
N TYR A 272 -7.94 -19.35 10.89
CA TYR A 272 -9.16 -19.87 11.51
C TYR A 272 -8.88 -20.43 12.89
N ASP A 273 -9.88 -20.32 13.77
CA ASP A 273 -9.80 -20.86 15.12
C ASP A 273 -10.33 -22.29 15.12
N ASP A 274 -9.48 -23.24 15.47
CA ASP A 274 -9.84 -24.63 15.67
C ASP A 274 -10.11 -24.87 17.18
N PRO A 275 -11.22 -25.53 17.55
CA PRO A 275 -11.56 -25.75 18.96
C PRO A 275 -10.51 -26.54 19.75
N ASP A 276 -9.81 -27.46 19.10
CA ASP A 276 -8.85 -28.37 19.73
C ASP A 276 -7.38 -27.92 19.56
N LEU A 277 -7.07 -27.27 18.42
CA LEU A 277 -5.71 -26.92 18.04
C LEU A 277 -5.39 -25.42 18.19
N GLY A 278 -6.38 -24.59 18.52
CA GLY A 278 -6.22 -23.13 18.61
C GLY A 278 -6.21 -22.45 17.25
N THR A 279 -5.60 -21.26 17.16
CA THR A 279 -5.57 -20.48 15.90
C THR A 279 -4.57 -21.09 14.92
N LEU A 280 -5.06 -21.45 13.74
CA LEU A 280 -4.27 -22.03 12.66
C LEU A 280 -4.03 -21.02 11.53
N TYR A 281 -2.83 -21.05 11.00
CA TYR A 281 -2.34 -20.18 9.93
C TYR A 281 -1.91 -21.02 8.74
N ASN A 282 -2.61 -20.91 7.61
CA ASN A 282 -2.33 -21.68 6.42
C ASN A 282 -2.31 -20.78 5.19
N GLU A 283 -1.43 -21.06 4.22
CA GLU A 283 -1.55 -20.45 2.91
C GLU A 283 -2.90 -20.77 2.28
N THR A 284 -3.44 -19.83 1.51
CA THR A 284 -4.73 -19.98 0.83
C THR A 284 -4.54 -20.70 -0.50
N PRO A 285 -4.86 -22.00 -0.60
CA PRO A 285 -4.56 -22.77 -1.80
C PRO A 285 -5.38 -22.34 -3.02
N THR A 286 -6.49 -21.64 -2.85
CA THR A 286 -7.30 -21.13 -3.96
C THR A 286 -6.57 -20.09 -4.83
N LEU A 287 -5.48 -19.49 -4.32
CA LEU A 287 -4.63 -18.60 -5.09
C LEU A 287 -3.58 -19.34 -5.95
N LEU A 288 -3.46 -20.65 -5.81
CA LEU A 288 -2.73 -21.56 -6.69
C LEU A 288 -3.64 -21.98 -7.86
N SER A 289 -3.99 -21.05 -8.72
CA SER A 289 -4.87 -21.38 -9.84
C SER A 289 -4.07 -21.99 -11.00
N PHE A 290 -4.57 -23.11 -11.55
CA PHE A 290 -4.07 -23.73 -12.76
C PHE A 290 -5.06 -23.60 -13.93
N ASP A 291 -6.09 -22.78 -13.79
CA ASP A 291 -7.09 -22.55 -14.84
C ASP A 291 -6.58 -21.51 -15.84
N PHE A 292 -5.74 -21.94 -16.77
CA PHE A 292 -5.19 -21.09 -17.83
C PHE A 292 -6.25 -20.53 -18.79
N SER A 293 -7.50 -21.02 -18.73
CA SER A 293 -8.61 -20.40 -19.49
C SER A 293 -8.93 -18.99 -19.00
N LYS A 294 -8.64 -18.71 -17.73
CA LYS A 294 -8.86 -17.38 -17.10
C LYS A 294 -7.66 -16.44 -17.23
N GLY A 295 -6.48 -16.98 -17.53
CA GLY A 295 -5.25 -16.18 -17.66
C GLY A 295 -4.02 -17.07 -17.57
N ASP A 296 -2.83 -16.48 -17.68
CA ASP A 296 -1.54 -17.12 -17.54
C ASP A 296 -0.71 -16.55 -16.38
N ARG A 297 -1.29 -15.61 -15.65
CA ARG A 297 -0.63 -14.89 -14.56
C ARG A 297 -1.43 -15.02 -13.29
N PHE A 298 -0.82 -15.68 -12.31
CA PHE A 298 -1.44 -15.94 -11.01
C PHE A 298 -0.63 -15.32 -9.88
N TYR A 299 -1.28 -15.10 -8.75
CA TYR A 299 -0.68 -14.56 -7.55
C TYR A 299 0.53 -15.41 -7.10
N TYR A 300 0.33 -16.72 -6.97
CA TYR A 300 1.38 -17.68 -6.62
C TYR A 300 2.12 -18.22 -7.84
N LYS A 301 2.61 -17.34 -8.70
CA LYS A 301 3.56 -17.70 -9.75
C LYS A 301 4.98 -17.57 -9.18
N PRO A 302 5.82 -18.64 -9.25
CA PRO A 302 7.20 -18.56 -8.77
C PRO A 302 7.97 -17.41 -9.42
N PHE A 303 8.77 -16.70 -8.60
CA PHE A 303 9.62 -15.59 -9.02
C PHE A 303 8.87 -14.43 -9.70
N ARG A 304 7.57 -14.28 -9.41
CA ARG A 304 6.77 -13.20 -9.99
C ARG A 304 7.23 -11.83 -9.53
N PHE A 305 7.47 -11.69 -8.24
CA PHE A 305 7.89 -10.44 -7.62
C PHE A 305 9.39 -10.42 -7.39
N LYS A 306 10.01 -9.26 -7.58
CA LYS A 306 11.45 -9.08 -7.36
C LYS A 306 11.74 -8.52 -5.96
N LYS A 307 11.07 -7.45 -5.60
CA LYS A 307 11.20 -6.78 -4.30
C LYS A 307 9.87 -6.11 -3.94
N PRO A 308 8.86 -6.88 -3.57
CA PRO A 308 7.57 -6.32 -3.17
C PRO A 308 7.73 -5.63 -1.82
N GLU A 309 7.41 -4.34 -1.78
CA GLU A 309 7.57 -3.50 -0.60
C GLU A 309 6.28 -3.45 0.21
N ASP A 310 5.13 -3.40 -0.47
CA ASP A 310 3.85 -3.22 0.19
C ASP A 310 2.71 -3.95 -0.53
N CYS A 311 1.62 -4.19 0.21
CA CYS A 311 0.38 -4.76 -0.32
C CYS A 311 -0.85 -4.16 0.34
N PHE A 312 -1.97 -4.18 -0.37
CA PHE A 312 -3.26 -3.68 0.13
C PHE A 312 -4.40 -4.52 -0.40
N ILE A 313 -5.42 -4.77 0.43
CA ILE A 313 -6.66 -5.48 0.03
C ILE A 313 -7.80 -4.46 0.00
N ALA A 314 -8.42 -4.26 -1.16
CA ALA A 314 -9.57 -3.36 -1.29
C ALA A 314 -10.73 -3.81 -0.38
N PRO A 315 -11.24 -2.95 0.52
CA PRO A 315 -12.33 -3.30 1.44
C PRO A 315 -13.71 -3.20 0.79
N ASP A 316 -13.80 -3.34 -0.51
CA ASP A 316 -15.05 -3.35 -1.27
C ASP A 316 -15.48 -4.77 -1.67
N ALA A 317 -16.56 -4.89 -2.43
CA ALA A 317 -17.09 -6.19 -2.84
C ALA A 317 -16.19 -6.97 -3.81
N LEU A 318 -15.27 -6.29 -4.48
CA LEU A 318 -14.36 -6.91 -5.45
C LEU A 318 -13.11 -7.49 -4.79
N GLN A 319 -12.69 -6.93 -3.65
CA GLN A 319 -11.56 -7.37 -2.83
C GLN A 319 -10.28 -7.57 -3.67
N TYR A 320 -10.00 -6.61 -4.56
CA TYR A 320 -8.75 -6.65 -5.31
C TYR A 320 -7.56 -6.55 -4.37
N THR A 321 -6.55 -7.36 -4.64
CA THR A 321 -5.26 -7.29 -3.94
C THR A 321 -4.26 -6.54 -4.80
N PHE A 322 -3.65 -5.54 -4.22
CA PHE A 322 -2.59 -4.74 -4.84
C PHE A 322 -1.24 -5.11 -4.23
N VAL A 323 -0.21 -5.17 -5.05
CA VAL A 323 1.17 -5.40 -4.60
C VAL A 323 2.06 -4.38 -5.30
N VAL A 324 2.82 -3.63 -4.51
CA VAL A 324 3.86 -2.72 -5.00
C VAL A 324 5.20 -3.43 -5.01
N ASP A 325 5.88 -3.44 -6.14
CA ASP A 325 7.18 -4.07 -6.31
C ASP A 325 8.20 -3.04 -6.81
N SER A 326 9.09 -2.59 -5.91
CA SER A 326 10.16 -1.64 -6.23
C SER A 326 11.24 -2.24 -7.15
N GLY A 327 11.37 -3.57 -7.15
CA GLY A 327 12.31 -4.25 -8.05
C GLY A 327 11.88 -4.26 -9.52
N THR A 328 10.62 -3.94 -9.80
CA THR A 328 10.05 -3.79 -11.15
C THR A 328 9.44 -2.41 -11.38
N ASP A 329 9.52 -1.50 -10.39
CA ASP A 329 8.89 -0.19 -10.40
C ASP A 329 7.38 -0.25 -10.72
N SER A 330 6.67 -1.27 -10.21
CA SER A 330 5.33 -1.60 -10.69
C SER A 330 4.33 -1.84 -9.57
N VAL A 331 3.06 -1.60 -9.90
CA VAL A 331 1.89 -2.01 -9.12
C VAL A 331 1.21 -3.17 -9.83
N TYR A 332 1.10 -4.29 -9.15
CA TYR A 332 0.36 -5.45 -9.60
C TYR A 332 -1.03 -5.47 -8.99
N VAL A 333 -2.01 -5.88 -9.77
CA VAL A 333 -3.42 -5.95 -9.37
C VAL A 333 -3.93 -7.37 -9.58
N PHE A 334 -4.57 -7.93 -8.55
CA PHE A 334 -5.12 -9.28 -8.58
C PHE A 334 -6.58 -9.28 -8.12
N THR A 335 -7.37 -10.18 -8.70
CA THR A 335 -8.69 -10.49 -8.15
C THR A 335 -8.56 -11.24 -6.82
N ASN A 336 -9.64 -11.35 -6.07
CA ASN A 336 -9.70 -12.17 -4.84
C ASN A 336 -9.44 -13.67 -5.09
N GLN A 337 -9.40 -14.12 -6.34
CA GLN A 337 -9.00 -15.48 -6.74
C GLN A 337 -7.53 -15.57 -7.15
N GLY A 338 -6.76 -14.51 -6.99
CA GLY A 338 -5.33 -14.46 -7.32
C GLY A 338 -5.02 -14.39 -8.81
N ILE A 339 -5.98 -14.05 -9.66
CA ILE A 339 -5.77 -13.87 -11.10
C ILE A 339 -5.39 -12.41 -11.34
N GLU A 340 -4.29 -12.17 -12.06
CA GLU A 340 -3.85 -10.81 -12.38
C GLU A 340 -4.87 -10.07 -13.24
N GLY A 341 -5.12 -8.82 -12.84
CA GLY A 341 -6.01 -7.90 -13.51
C GLY A 341 -7.31 -7.67 -12.77
N VAL A 342 -8.23 -7.00 -13.45
CA VAL A 342 -9.58 -6.71 -12.95
C VAL A 342 -10.61 -7.56 -13.71
N ASN A 343 -11.76 -7.76 -13.10
CA ASN A 343 -12.88 -8.41 -13.77
C ASN A 343 -13.29 -7.63 -15.02
N PRO A 344 -13.67 -8.32 -16.11
CA PRO A 344 -14.16 -7.65 -17.31
C PRO A 344 -15.35 -6.72 -16.98
N PRO A 345 -15.44 -5.55 -17.62
CA PRO A 345 -16.59 -4.69 -17.45
C PRO A 345 -17.91 -5.43 -17.75
N ALA A 346 -18.95 -5.12 -16.98
CA ALA A 346 -20.27 -5.67 -17.22
C ALA A 346 -20.69 -5.35 -18.68
N ASN A 347 -21.31 -6.32 -19.36
CA ASN A 347 -21.71 -6.22 -20.76
C ASN A 347 -20.57 -6.21 -21.79
N SER A 348 -19.29 -6.36 -21.39
CA SER A 348 -18.21 -6.57 -22.34
C SER A 348 -18.24 -8.00 -22.92
N LYS A 349 -17.65 -8.19 -24.09
CA LYS A 349 -17.44 -9.53 -24.69
C LYS A 349 -16.20 -10.23 -24.13
N LEU A 350 -15.49 -9.61 -23.20
CA LEU A 350 -14.27 -10.14 -22.63
C LEU A 350 -14.60 -11.29 -21.67
N LYS A 351 -13.86 -12.39 -21.80
CA LYS A 351 -14.04 -13.60 -20.99
C LYS A 351 -12.95 -13.77 -19.93
N LYS A 352 -11.81 -13.09 -20.11
CA LYS A 352 -10.65 -13.14 -19.22
C LYS A 352 -10.51 -11.83 -18.46
N GLN A 353 -9.83 -11.86 -17.34
CA GLN A 353 -9.42 -10.66 -16.60
C GLN A 353 -8.61 -9.74 -17.49
N VAL A 354 -8.84 -8.45 -17.34
CA VAL A 354 -8.09 -7.41 -18.05
C VAL A 354 -6.88 -7.05 -17.21
N ILE A 355 -5.69 -7.24 -17.75
CA ILE A 355 -4.45 -6.89 -17.07
C ILE A 355 -4.35 -5.37 -17.02
N VAL A 356 -4.30 -4.84 -15.81
CA VAL A 356 -4.25 -3.40 -15.51
C VAL A 356 -3.06 -3.05 -14.61
N SER A 357 -2.17 -4.02 -14.35
CA SER A 357 -0.91 -3.76 -13.65
C SER A 357 -0.11 -2.71 -14.42
N PHE A 358 0.50 -1.77 -13.71
CA PHE A 358 1.11 -0.58 -14.30
C PHE A 358 2.39 -0.16 -13.55
N GLY A 359 3.16 0.76 -14.12
CA GLY A 359 4.38 1.30 -13.55
C GLY A 359 5.57 1.16 -14.49
N GLY A 360 6.79 1.23 -13.92
CA GLY A 360 8.04 1.25 -14.67
C GLY A 360 8.23 2.55 -15.43
N VAL A 361 8.75 2.44 -16.65
CA VAL A 361 8.86 3.58 -17.57
C VAL A 361 7.50 3.84 -18.20
N GLY A 362 6.96 5.03 -17.99
CA GLY A 362 5.68 5.43 -18.56
C GLY A 362 5.70 5.51 -20.08
N SER A 363 4.52 5.75 -20.67
CA SER A 363 4.36 5.90 -22.13
C SER A 363 5.14 7.07 -22.72
N ASP A 364 5.54 8.03 -21.89
CA ASP A 364 6.41 9.17 -22.26
C ASP A 364 7.91 8.82 -22.24
N GLY A 365 8.27 7.57 -21.96
CA GLY A 365 9.65 7.10 -21.88
C GLY A 365 10.36 7.48 -20.59
N THR A 366 9.66 7.98 -19.57
CA THR A 366 10.24 8.38 -18.29
C THR A 366 9.58 7.69 -17.10
N SER A 367 10.34 7.43 -16.02
CA SER A 367 9.80 6.95 -14.76
C SER A 367 9.22 8.06 -13.87
N SER A 368 9.44 9.33 -14.25
CA SER A 368 8.94 10.50 -13.52
C SER A 368 7.66 11.10 -14.09
N GLY A 369 7.22 10.63 -15.26
CA GLY A 369 5.98 11.04 -15.90
C GLY A 369 4.72 10.55 -15.14
N PRO A 370 3.54 10.91 -15.63
CA PRO A 370 2.28 10.57 -14.96
C PRO A 370 1.96 9.08 -14.95
N PHE A 371 2.52 8.31 -15.86
CA PHE A 371 2.32 6.86 -15.99
C PHE A 371 3.51 6.04 -15.49
N GLY A 372 4.62 6.71 -15.15
CA GLY A 372 5.83 6.07 -14.63
C GLY A 372 5.86 6.06 -13.10
N LEU A 373 6.59 5.09 -12.54
CA LEU A 373 6.93 5.00 -11.13
C LEU A 373 8.43 4.76 -10.98
N LYS A 374 8.97 5.15 -9.84
CA LYS A 374 10.37 4.92 -9.50
C LYS A 374 10.49 4.54 -8.02
N ASP A 375 11.01 3.35 -7.76
CA ASP A 375 11.18 2.80 -6.41
C ASP A 375 9.90 2.97 -5.54
N PRO A 376 8.70 2.55 -6.05
CA PRO A 376 7.46 2.70 -5.31
C PRO A 376 7.49 1.82 -4.07
N SER A 377 6.96 2.32 -2.94
CA SER A 377 7.16 1.71 -1.62
C SER A 377 5.90 1.46 -0.82
N GLY A 378 4.81 2.20 -1.06
CA GLY A 378 3.56 2.06 -0.31
C GLY A 378 2.33 2.16 -1.22
N ILE A 379 1.22 1.53 -0.81
CA ILE A 379 -0.03 1.54 -1.57
C ILE A 379 -1.25 1.52 -0.67
N CYS A 380 -2.23 2.34 -1.01
CA CYS A 380 -3.55 2.34 -0.38
C CYS A 380 -4.65 2.40 -1.43
N TYR A 381 -5.79 1.77 -1.13
CA TYR A 381 -6.99 1.87 -1.94
C TYR A 381 -8.14 2.47 -1.11
N ASN A 382 -8.73 3.54 -1.61
CA ASN A 382 -9.92 4.13 -1.02
C ASN A 382 -10.91 4.59 -2.10
N ARG A 383 -12.16 4.14 -2.01
CA ARG A 383 -13.27 4.58 -2.90
C ARG A 383 -12.89 4.57 -4.39
N LYS A 384 -12.33 3.43 -4.85
CA LYS A 384 -11.92 3.22 -6.25
C LYS A 384 -10.69 4.05 -6.68
N MET A 385 -10.03 4.71 -5.76
CA MET A 385 -8.77 5.43 -5.97
C MET A 385 -7.63 4.62 -5.39
N ILE A 386 -6.56 4.44 -6.14
CA ILE A 386 -5.28 3.93 -5.66
C ILE A 386 -4.39 5.12 -5.36
N TYR A 387 -3.72 5.08 -4.21
CA TYR A 387 -2.66 6.00 -3.82
C TYR A 387 -1.36 5.20 -3.77
N VAL A 388 -0.30 5.71 -4.38
CA VAL A 388 1.01 5.05 -4.45
C VAL A 388 2.08 6.01 -3.94
N ALA A 389 2.84 5.57 -2.96
CA ALA A 389 4.05 6.26 -2.54
C ALA A 389 5.15 6.01 -3.58
N ASP A 390 5.33 6.96 -4.49
CA ASP A 390 6.34 6.95 -5.56
C ASP A 390 7.62 7.56 -5.00
N LYS A 391 8.31 6.77 -4.17
CA LYS A 391 9.40 7.18 -3.30
C LYS A 391 10.54 7.83 -4.07
N GLY A 392 10.99 7.22 -5.16
CA GLY A 392 12.10 7.74 -5.96
C GLY A 392 11.78 9.04 -6.71
N ASN A 393 10.50 9.45 -6.75
CA ASN A 393 10.05 10.72 -7.30
C ASN A 393 9.52 11.69 -6.22
N ASN A 394 9.62 11.36 -4.93
CA ASN A 394 9.19 12.20 -3.79
C ASN A 394 7.74 12.68 -3.89
N ARG A 395 6.81 11.78 -4.29
CA ARG A 395 5.41 12.12 -4.50
C ARG A 395 4.46 11.00 -4.13
N ILE A 396 3.19 11.34 -3.91
CA ILE A 396 2.08 10.39 -3.85
C ILE A 396 1.31 10.50 -5.15
N CYS A 397 1.34 9.43 -5.93
CA CYS A 397 0.57 9.30 -7.16
C CYS A 397 -0.85 8.81 -6.85
N ARG A 398 -1.82 9.25 -7.67
CA ARG A 398 -3.21 8.81 -7.56
C ARG A 398 -3.67 8.24 -8.89
N TYR A 399 -4.35 7.09 -8.83
CA TYR A 399 -4.85 6.43 -10.03
C TYR A 399 -6.28 5.94 -9.83
N LYS A 400 -7.04 5.94 -10.88
CA LYS A 400 -8.40 5.40 -10.92
C LYS A 400 -8.57 4.52 -12.14
N LEU A 401 -9.36 3.47 -12.03
CA LEU A 401 -9.65 2.65 -13.19
C LEU A 401 -10.44 3.46 -14.21
N SER A 402 -10.09 3.39 -15.49
CA SER A 402 -10.71 4.17 -16.56
C SER A 402 -12.24 3.98 -16.63
N THR A 403 -12.73 2.79 -16.26
CA THR A 403 -14.16 2.47 -16.16
C THR A 403 -14.88 3.14 -14.98
N ASP A 404 -14.14 3.70 -14.03
CA ASP A 404 -14.67 4.35 -12.82
C ASP A 404 -14.58 5.89 -12.87
N LEU A 405 -14.16 6.46 -13.99
CA LEU A 405 -14.05 7.92 -14.19
C LEU A 405 -15.38 8.61 -14.52
N GLN A 406 -16.45 7.83 -14.72
CA GLN A 406 -17.78 8.34 -15.08
C GLN A 406 -18.56 8.86 -13.87
#